data_bdba51dabe144981f3c5361972140aba
#
_entry.id   bdba51dabe144981f3c5361972140aba
#
_cell.length_a   1.000
_cell.length_b   1.000
_cell.length_c   1.000
_cell.angle_alpha   90.00
_cell.angle_beta   90.00
_cell.angle_gamma   90.00
#
_symmetry.space_group_name_H-M   'P 1'
#
loop_
_entity.id
_entity.type
_entity.pdbx_description
1 polymer ?
#
loop_
_entity_poly.entity_id
_entity_poly.type
_entity_poly.pdbx_seq_one_letter_code
_entity_poly.pdbx_strand_id
1 'polypeptide(L)'
;MRRLPDPTSRLVVSEEAAHRLGGAVPSPAVAFLVAIIILPSLFWLITLKRTTIYTAPEEWLMTGPVPAVQTWVESNAPWLHSVLLGISGLGSGWFVALAFAALGLLALAKRRRDLALLLALGTLAFPIEWALKYFTSAEAISIGELVAALFDIGEFGLDDVADFPAGHALRATALYGLAAFCVARLAHDTRQGVIAYAVATVLIGAISLTRIYLGAHYPMDVLGGWMAGAALVSILVTVHVLSVDEKERVREASRAKQRRVAVPRRKPPSPSRAAPGRQAPARPAVEARIAREG
;
A
#
# COMPACT_ATOMS: atom_id res chain seq x y z
N MET A 1 -18.83 12.40 43.53
CA MET A 1 -19.37 11.56 42.45
C MET A 1 -18.68 11.99 41.13
N ARG A 2 -17.69 11.23 40.62
CA ARG A 2 -17.09 11.45 39.28
C ARG A 2 -18.07 10.89 38.25
N ARG A 3 -18.58 11.74 37.38
CA ARG A 3 -19.39 11.30 36.22
C ARG A 3 -18.49 10.44 35.32
N LEU A 4 -18.90 9.22 35.07
CA LEU A 4 -18.25 8.36 34.07
C LEU A 4 -18.39 9.03 32.68
N PRO A 5 -17.35 9.08 31.85
CA PRO A 5 -17.45 9.66 30.54
C PRO A 5 -18.45 8.89 29.69
N ASP A 6 -19.27 9.64 28.97
CA ASP A 6 -20.29 9.14 28.07
C ASP A 6 -19.68 8.16 27.04
N PRO A 7 -20.18 6.91 26.94
CA PRO A 7 -19.66 5.94 25.98
C PRO A 7 -19.80 6.39 24.52
N THR A 8 -20.69 7.33 24.21
CA THR A 8 -20.86 7.88 22.87
C THR A 8 -19.70 8.81 22.47
N SER A 9 -19.05 9.48 23.43
CA SER A 9 -17.90 10.34 23.17
C SER A 9 -16.66 9.57 22.65
N ARG A 10 -16.54 8.27 23.02
CA ARG A 10 -15.44 7.41 22.52
C ARG A 10 -15.65 6.93 21.10
N LEU A 11 -16.90 6.77 20.66
CA LEU A 11 -17.24 6.38 19.29
C LEU A 11 -16.97 7.53 18.30
N VAL A 12 -17.34 8.75 18.68
CA VAL A 12 -17.12 9.96 17.85
C VAL A 12 -15.61 10.22 17.65
N VAL A 13 -14.80 10.05 18.71
CA VAL A 13 -13.34 10.21 18.61
C VAL A 13 -12.70 9.13 17.73
N SER A 14 -13.25 7.90 17.70
CA SER A 14 -12.74 6.83 16.83
C SER A 14 -13.10 7.04 15.37
N GLU A 15 -14.28 7.56 15.06
CA GLU A 15 -14.69 7.91 13.70
C GLU A 15 -13.92 9.12 13.15
N GLU A 16 -13.71 10.15 13.97
CA GLU A 16 -12.91 11.31 13.58
C GLU A 16 -11.43 10.96 13.37
N ALA A 17 -10.86 10.06 14.18
CA ALA A 17 -9.51 9.53 13.98
C ALA A 17 -9.41 8.67 12.72
N ALA A 18 -10.41 7.83 12.44
CA ALA A 18 -10.49 7.04 11.22
C ALA A 18 -10.62 7.91 9.96
N HIS A 19 -11.41 9.00 10.05
CA HIS A 19 -11.56 9.96 8.95
C HIS A 19 -10.28 10.77 8.69
N ARG A 20 -9.51 11.09 9.73
CA ARG A 20 -8.21 11.79 9.61
C ARG A 20 -7.12 10.88 9.04
N LEU A 21 -7.16 9.58 9.29
CA LEU A 21 -6.20 8.60 8.78
C LEU A 21 -6.53 8.16 7.33
N GLY A 22 -7.79 8.32 6.89
CA GLY A 22 -8.26 7.86 5.59
C GLY A 22 -7.77 8.66 4.37
N GLY A 23 -7.27 9.89 4.58
CA GLY A 23 -6.96 10.79 3.46
C GLY A 23 -5.65 10.52 2.72
N ALA A 24 -4.68 9.82 3.33
CA ALA A 24 -3.36 9.57 2.73
C ALA A 24 -3.14 8.11 2.29
N VAL A 25 -4.02 7.20 2.69
CA VAL A 25 -3.95 5.78 2.30
C VAL A 25 -4.96 5.52 1.20
N PRO A 26 -4.55 5.03 0.02
CA PRO A 26 -5.48 4.68 -1.04
C PRO A 26 -6.53 3.68 -0.53
N SER A 27 -7.79 3.90 -0.91
CA SER A 27 -8.82 2.91 -0.59
C SER A 27 -8.52 1.59 -1.31
N PRO A 28 -8.89 0.42 -0.75
CA PRO A 28 -8.68 -0.87 -1.40
C PRO A 28 -9.27 -0.92 -2.81
N ALA A 29 -10.41 -0.26 -3.02
CA ALA A 29 -11.04 -0.16 -4.33
C ALA A 29 -10.16 0.59 -5.34
N VAL A 30 -9.55 1.71 -4.94
CA VAL A 30 -8.64 2.47 -5.81
C VAL A 30 -7.39 1.65 -6.13
N ALA A 31 -6.77 1.02 -5.12
CA ALA A 31 -5.60 0.18 -5.35
C ALA A 31 -5.92 -1.02 -6.27
N PHE A 32 -7.10 -1.62 -6.12
CA PHE A 32 -7.57 -2.71 -6.97
C PHE A 32 -7.84 -2.25 -8.42
N LEU A 33 -8.50 -1.09 -8.60
CA LEU A 33 -8.72 -0.50 -9.93
C LEU A 33 -7.41 -0.18 -10.63
N VAL A 34 -6.42 0.37 -9.91
CA VAL A 34 -5.08 0.62 -10.45
C VAL A 34 -4.45 -0.68 -10.92
N ALA A 35 -4.54 -1.77 -10.14
CA ALA A 35 -4.01 -3.07 -10.55
C ALA A 35 -4.72 -3.62 -11.80
N ILE A 36 -6.05 -3.50 -11.90
CA ILE A 36 -6.83 -3.94 -13.06
C ILE A 36 -6.44 -3.18 -14.34
N ILE A 37 -6.11 -1.91 -14.24
CA ILE A 37 -5.67 -1.12 -15.40
C ILE A 37 -4.23 -1.47 -15.76
N ILE A 38 -3.34 -1.54 -14.77
CA ILE A 38 -1.91 -1.74 -14.99
C ILE A 38 -1.63 -3.15 -15.55
N LEU A 39 -2.27 -4.20 -15.07
CA LEU A 39 -1.96 -5.56 -15.49
C LEU A 39 -2.23 -5.82 -16.98
N PRO A 40 -3.38 -5.45 -17.56
CA PRO A 40 -3.60 -5.59 -19.01
C PRO A 40 -2.64 -4.71 -19.82
N SER A 41 -2.34 -3.48 -19.34
CA SER A 41 -1.41 -2.58 -20.01
C SER A 41 0.02 -3.14 -19.99
N LEU A 42 0.45 -3.74 -18.88
CA LEU A 42 1.74 -4.42 -18.77
C LEU A 42 1.79 -5.63 -19.71
N PHE A 43 0.73 -6.43 -19.77
CA PHE A 43 0.64 -7.55 -20.70
C PHE A 43 0.74 -7.09 -22.16
N TRP A 44 0.04 -6.01 -22.52
CA TRP A 44 0.15 -5.40 -23.85
C TRP A 44 1.57 -4.94 -24.14
N LEU A 45 2.21 -4.28 -23.18
CA LEU A 45 3.60 -3.81 -23.32
C LEU A 45 4.59 -4.96 -23.49
N ILE A 46 4.43 -6.06 -22.73
CA ILE A 46 5.21 -7.30 -22.92
C ILE A 46 5.05 -7.84 -24.32
N THR A 47 3.82 -7.89 -24.81
CA THR A 47 3.53 -8.38 -26.16
C THR A 47 4.19 -7.49 -27.23
N LEU A 48 4.10 -6.17 -27.06
CA LEU A 48 4.74 -5.21 -27.94
C LEU A 48 6.26 -5.40 -27.99
N LYS A 49 6.90 -5.57 -26.84
CA LYS A 49 8.36 -5.79 -26.76
C LYS A 49 8.81 -7.10 -27.41
N ARG A 50 7.98 -8.14 -27.38
CA ARG A 50 8.26 -9.40 -28.09
C ARG A 50 8.13 -9.30 -29.60
N THR A 51 7.31 -8.38 -30.09
CA THR A 51 7.03 -8.21 -31.54
C THR A 51 7.82 -7.08 -32.17
N THR A 52 8.16 -6.06 -31.37
CA THR A 52 8.87 -4.86 -31.85
C THR A 52 9.95 -4.51 -30.81
N ILE A 53 11.20 -4.71 -31.14
CA ILE A 53 12.30 -4.57 -30.18
C ILE A 53 12.36 -3.17 -29.63
N TYR A 54 12.39 -2.14 -30.48
CA TYR A 54 12.42 -0.73 -30.07
C TYR A 54 11.65 0.14 -31.06
N THR A 55 11.12 1.25 -30.56
CA THR A 55 10.51 2.26 -31.42
C THR A 55 11.60 3.18 -31.99
N ALA A 56 11.40 3.71 -33.20
CA ALA A 56 12.36 4.62 -33.82
C ALA A 56 12.71 5.85 -32.93
N PRO A 57 11.77 6.46 -32.18
CA PRO A 57 12.10 7.52 -31.22
C PRO A 57 13.02 7.07 -30.08
N GLU A 58 12.84 5.84 -29.55
CA GLU A 58 13.70 5.31 -28.48
C GLU A 58 15.12 5.06 -29.00
N GLU A 59 15.23 4.43 -30.17
CA GLU A 59 16.52 4.17 -30.80
C GLU A 59 17.27 5.50 -31.08
N TRP A 60 16.59 6.51 -31.63
CA TRP A 60 17.16 7.83 -31.83
C TRP A 60 17.63 8.44 -30.49
N LEU A 61 16.84 8.35 -29.42
CA LEU A 61 17.19 8.89 -28.10
C LEU A 61 18.45 8.23 -27.55
N MET A 62 18.53 6.89 -27.63
CA MET A 62 19.61 6.11 -27.02
C MET A 62 20.89 6.10 -27.84
N THR A 63 20.81 6.34 -29.15
CA THR A 63 22.01 6.38 -30.03
C THR A 63 22.57 7.79 -30.25
N GLY A 64 21.80 8.84 -29.98
CA GLY A 64 22.17 10.24 -30.19
C GLY A 64 22.22 11.07 -28.90
N PRO A 65 21.07 11.58 -28.40
CA PRO A 65 21.04 12.50 -27.26
C PRO A 65 21.65 11.95 -25.99
N VAL A 66 21.32 10.68 -25.60
CA VAL A 66 21.80 10.10 -24.35
C VAL A 66 23.32 10.01 -24.29
N PRO A 67 24.03 9.38 -25.23
CA PRO A 67 25.50 9.37 -25.24
C PRO A 67 26.12 10.75 -25.28
N ALA A 68 25.52 11.69 -26.03
CA ALA A 68 26.01 13.06 -26.09
C ALA A 68 25.95 13.77 -24.73
N VAL A 69 24.82 13.63 -24.00
CA VAL A 69 24.65 14.19 -22.66
C VAL A 69 25.60 13.51 -21.69
N GLN A 70 25.74 12.19 -21.75
CA GLN A 70 26.64 11.42 -20.88
C GLN A 70 28.09 11.89 -21.07
N THR A 71 28.58 11.94 -22.31
CA THR A 71 29.94 12.41 -22.65
C THR A 71 30.16 13.85 -22.16
N TRP A 72 29.17 14.73 -22.35
CA TRP A 72 29.25 16.11 -21.88
C TRP A 72 29.35 16.18 -20.35
N VAL A 73 28.51 15.43 -19.61
CA VAL A 73 28.53 15.37 -18.13
C VAL A 73 29.88 14.85 -17.65
N GLU A 74 30.36 13.74 -18.20
CA GLU A 74 31.64 13.14 -17.82
C GLU A 74 32.82 14.09 -18.03
N SER A 75 32.78 14.87 -19.13
CA SER A 75 33.84 15.80 -19.44
C SER A 75 33.78 17.11 -18.67
N ASN A 76 32.59 17.64 -18.37
CA ASN A 76 32.39 18.97 -17.81
C ASN A 76 31.93 18.98 -16.34
N ALA A 77 31.32 17.89 -15.88
CA ALA A 77 30.79 17.79 -14.54
C ALA A 77 30.92 16.34 -13.98
N PRO A 78 32.13 15.77 -13.85
CA PRO A 78 32.35 14.38 -13.46
C PRO A 78 31.78 14.08 -12.07
N TRP A 79 31.70 15.07 -11.21
CA TRP A 79 31.01 14.94 -9.90
C TRP A 79 29.52 14.61 -10.07
N LEU A 80 28.86 15.18 -11.09
CA LEU A 80 27.44 14.91 -11.37
C LEU A 80 27.26 13.47 -11.85
N HIS A 81 28.17 12.97 -12.72
CA HIS A 81 28.16 11.56 -13.12
C HIS A 81 28.23 10.64 -11.89
N SER A 82 29.15 10.92 -10.95
CA SER A 82 29.27 10.14 -9.69
C SER A 82 28.01 10.20 -8.83
N VAL A 83 27.35 11.35 -8.75
CA VAL A 83 26.06 11.50 -8.04
C VAL A 83 24.97 10.68 -8.71
N LEU A 84 24.87 10.72 -10.04
CA LEU A 84 23.88 9.94 -10.79
C LEU A 84 24.10 8.42 -10.64
N LEU A 85 25.34 7.96 -10.62
CA LEU A 85 25.69 6.58 -10.27
C LEU A 85 25.21 6.21 -8.85
N GLY A 86 25.47 7.09 -7.88
CA GLY A 86 24.99 6.90 -6.49
C GLY A 86 23.48 6.81 -6.40
N ILE A 87 22.75 7.68 -7.12
CA ILE A 87 21.28 7.63 -7.19
C ILE A 87 20.82 6.31 -7.83
N SER A 88 21.46 5.88 -8.92
CA SER A 88 21.16 4.58 -9.54
C SER A 88 21.32 3.43 -8.55
N GLY A 89 22.37 3.46 -7.72
CA GLY A 89 22.63 2.47 -6.68
C GLY A 89 21.50 2.26 -5.67
N LEU A 90 20.66 3.29 -5.46
CA LEU A 90 19.48 3.18 -4.57
C LEU A 90 18.37 2.26 -5.15
N GLY A 91 18.44 1.89 -6.41
CA GLY A 91 17.58 0.91 -7.06
C GLY A 91 18.24 -0.45 -7.27
N SER A 92 19.52 -0.60 -6.90
CA SER A 92 20.26 -1.85 -7.06
C SER A 92 19.67 -3.00 -6.24
N GLY A 93 19.88 -4.22 -6.70
CA GLY A 93 19.29 -5.41 -6.06
C GLY A 93 19.71 -5.56 -4.62
N TRP A 94 21.02 -5.44 -4.34
CA TRP A 94 21.56 -5.58 -2.98
C TRP A 94 21.06 -4.48 -2.05
N PHE A 95 20.99 -3.21 -2.51
CA PHE A 95 20.50 -2.11 -1.69
C PHE A 95 19.02 -2.30 -1.35
N VAL A 96 18.18 -2.63 -2.33
CA VAL A 96 16.75 -2.85 -2.14
C VAL A 96 16.49 -4.04 -1.20
N ALA A 97 17.26 -5.13 -1.34
CA ALA A 97 17.14 -6.27 -0.44
C ALA A 97 17.49 -5.91 1.02
N LEU A 98 18.60 -5.19 1.24
CA LEU A 98 18.97 -4.69 2.55
C LEU A 98 17.96 -3.70 3.12
N ALA A 99 17.43 -2.80 2.29
CA ALA A 99 16.42 -1.83 2.71
C ALA A 99 15.10 -2.52 3.14
N PHE A 100 14.61 -3.51 2.39
CA PHE A 100 13.46 -4.32 2.80
C PHE A 100 13.72 -5.05 4.12
N ALA A 101 14.90 -5.65 4.28
CA ALA A 101 15.27 -6.33 5.53
C ALA A 101 15.31 -5.34 6.71
N ALA A 102 15.96 -4.19 6.54
CA ALA A 102 16.07 -3.17 7.58
C ALA A 102 14.70 -2.60 8.00
N LEU A 103 13.85 -2.25 7.02
CA LEU A 103 12.49 -1.75 7.28
C LEU A 103 11.60 -2.84 7.91
N GLY A 104 11.72 -4.09 7.47
CA GLY A 104 11.02 -5.22 8.06
C GLY A 104 11.42 -5.46 9.52
N LEU A 105 12.72 -5.45 9.83
CA LEU A 105 13.24 -5.55 11.19
C LEU A 105 12.78 -4.37 12.07
N LEU A 106 12.79 -3.15 11.53
CA LEU A 106 12.27 -1.97 12.23
C LEU A 106 10.78 -2.12 12.55
N ALA A 107 9.99 -2.60 11.59
CA ALA A 107 8.57 -2.87 11.81
C ALA A 107 8.36 -3.93 12.90
N LEU A 108 9.16 -5.01 12.91
CA LEU A 108 9.13 -6.03 13.97
C LEU A 108 9.51 -5.45 15.33
N ALA A 109 10.57 -4.63 15.41
CA ALA A 109 10.98 -3.95 16.64
C ALA A 109 9.89 -3.02 17.19
N LYS A 110 9.12 -2.38 16.30
CA LYS A 110 7.93 -1.59 16.64
C LYS A 110 6.68 -2.45 16.87
N ARG A 111 6.78 -3.76 16.90
CA ARG A 111 5.69 -4.75 17.06
C ARG A 111 4.60 -4.67 15.97
N ARG A 112 4.92 -4.14 14.81
CA ARG A 112 4.04 -4.03 13.66
C ARG A 112 4.27 -5.19 12.69
N ARG A 113 3.87 -6.39 13.13
CA ARG A 113 4.03 -7.65 12.36
C ARG A 113 3.30 -7.60 11.02
N ASP A 114 2.19 -6.88 10.96
CA ASP A 114 1.40 -6.64 9.75
C ASP A 114 2.22 -5.92 8.67
N LEU A 115 2.93 -4.84 9.03
CA LEU A 115 3.80 -4.10 8.12
C LEU A 115 5.09 -4.85 7.80
N ALA A 116 5.63 -5.60 8.77
CA ALA A 116 6.79 -6.44 8.52
C ALA A 116 6.52 -7.52 7.46
N LEU A 117 5.35 -8.18 7.54
CA LEU A 117 4.91 -9.13 6.52
C LEU A 117 4.72 -8.45 5.16
N LEU A 118 4.10 -7.27 5.12
CA LEU A 118 3.92 -6.51 3.90
C LEU A 118 5.26 -6.20 3.22
N LEU A 119 6.26 -5.75 3.98
CA LEU A 119 7.61 -5.46 3.49
C LEU A 119 8.34 -6.73 3.04
N ALA A 120 8.18 -7.83 3.78
CA ALA A 120 8.72 -9.13 3.37
C ALA A 120 8.11 -9.59 2.03
N LEU A 121 6.81 -9.42 1.83
CA LEU A 121 6.15 -9.70 0.55
C LEU A 121 6.60 -8.74 -0.57
N GLY A 122 7.07 -7.54 -0.24
CA GLY A 122 7.66 -6.62 -1.20
C GLY A 122 8.89 -7.17 -1.92
N THR A 123 9.62 -8.12 -1.31
CA THR A 123 10.75 -8.83 -1.95
C THR A 123 10.33 -9.70 -3.13
N LEU A 124 9.01 -9.94 -3.33
CA LEU A 124 8.49 -10.56 -4.54
C LEU A 124 8.82 -9.75 -5.81
N ALA A 125 9.25 -8.49 -5.67
CA ALA A 125 9.80 -7.73 -6.79
C ALA A 125 10.93 -8.48 -7.52
N PHE A 126 11.79 -9.20 -6.82
CA PHE A 126 12.90 -9.96 -7.41
C PHE A 126 12.44 -11.14 -8.28
N PRO A 127 11.65 -12.11 -7.77
CA PRO A 127 11.19 -13.20 -8.61
C PRO A 127 10.22 -12.75 -9.73
N ILE A 128 9.48 -11.65 -9.53
CA ILE A 128 8.64 -11.07 -10.58
C ILE A 128 9.51 -10.47 -11.70
N GLU A 129 10.55 -9.71 -11.35
CA GLU A 129 11.51 -9.19 -12.33
C GLU A 129 12.12 -10.34 -13.15
N TRP A 130 12.57 -11.37 -12.46
CA TRP A 130 13.12 -12.55 -13.10
C TRP A 130 12.13 -13.20 -14.07
N ALA A 131 10.92 -13.47 -13.60
CA ALA A 131 9.91 -14.10 -14.43
C ALA A 131 9.62 -13.24 -15.69
N LEU A 132 9.49 -11.93 -15.52
CA LEU A 132 9.25 -11.03 -16.65
C LEU A 132 10.43 -11.03 -17.63
N LYS A 133 11.67 -10.97 -17.17
CA LYS A 133 12.87 -11.05 -18.02
C LYS A 133 12.92 -12.39 -18.76
N TYR A 134 12.66 -13.49 -18.07
CA TYR A 134 12.62 -14.81 -18.69
C TYR A 134 11.57 -14.90 -19.80
N PHE A 135 10.38 -14.37 -19.59
CA PHE A 135 9.32 -14.39 -20.59
C PHE A 135 9.51 -13.41 -21.75
N THR A 136 10.30 -12.35 -21.57
CA THR A 136 10.54 -11.33 -22.59
C THR A 136 11.85 -11.51 -23.34
N SER A 137 12.80 -12.25 -22.77
CA SER A 137 14.06 -12.59 -23.43
C SER A 137 13.84 -13.47 -24.64
N ALA A 138 14.59 -13.19 -25.70
CA ALA A 138 14.66 -14.04 -26.91
C ALA A 138 15.58 -15.26 -26.68
N GLU A 139 16.48 -15.18 -25.71
CA GLU A 139 17.47 -16.22 -25.39
C GLU A 139 17.23 -16.80 -24.00
N ALA A 140 17.67 -18.04 -23.78
CA ALA A 140 17.57 -18.68 -22.50
C ALA A 140 18.57 -18.05 -21.50
N ILE A 141 18.08 -17.35 -20.51
CA ILE A 141 18.90 -16.75 -19.45
C ILE A 141 19.31 -17.85 -18.46
N SER A 142 20.61 -17.99 -18.20
CA SER A 142 21.11 -18.89 -17.19
C SER A 142 20.80 -18.37 -15.77
N ILE A 143 20.71 -19.28 -14.79
CA ILE A 143 20.51 -18.89 -13.38
C ILE A 143 21.67 -18.01 -12.88
N GLY A 144 22.90 -18.23 -13.35
CA GLY A 144 24.05 -17.43 -12.97
C GLY A 144 23.96 -15.97 -13.46
N GLU A 145 23.61 -15.77 -14.73
CA GLU A 145 23.39 -14.44 -15.32
C GLU A 145 22.25 -13.71 -14.62
N LEU A 146 21.21 -14.46 -14.28
CA LEU A 146 20.09 -13.93 -13.54
C LEU A 146 20.50 -13.41 -12.15
N VAL A 147 21.23 -14.20 -11.37
CA VAL A 147 21.71 -13.80 -10.05
C VAL A 147 22.64 -12.61 -10.15
N ALA A 148 23.55 -12.59 -11.13
CA ALA A 148 24.42 -11.46 -11.37
C ALA A 148 23.64 -10.18 -11.69
N ALA A 149 22.63 -10.26 -12.56
CA ALA A 149 21.77 -9.14 -12.92
C ALA A 149 20.89 -8.64 -11.76
N LEU A 150 20.37 -9.55 -10.91
CA LEU A 150 19.55 -9.18 -9.75
C LEU A 150 20.33 -8.42 -8.68
N PHE A 151 21.60 -8.75 -8.50
CA PHE A 151 22.43 -8.17 -7.45
C PHE A 151 23.44 -7.15 -7.98
N ASP A 152 23.45 -6.87 -9.26
CA ASP A 152 24.43 -6.00 -9.95
C ASP A 152 25.89 -6.45 -9.66
N ILE A 153 26.12 -7.78 -9.63
CA ILE A 153 27.42 -8.37 -9.35
C ILE A 153 28.17 -8.56 -10.66
N GLY A 154 29.27 -7.83 -10.84
CA GLY A 154 30.20 -7.99 -11.96
C GLY A 154 30.04 -6.94 -13.06
N GLU A 155 31.04 -6.92 -13.97
CA GLU A 155 31.05 -6.14 -15.20
C GLU A 155 30.21 -6.80 -16.31
N PHE A 156 29.14 -7.49 -15.96
CA PHE A 156 28.21 -7.92 -16.98
C PHE A 156 27.62 -6.66 -17.57
N GLY A 157 28.09 -6.35 -18.76
CA GLY A 157 27.48 -5.33 -19.58
C GLY A 157 26.00 -5.67 -19.63
N LEU A 158 25.18 -4.77 -19.14
CA LEU A 158 23.71 -4.92 -19.12
C LEU A 158 23.17 -5.06 -20.56
N ASP A 159 24.05 -4.97 -21.53
CA ASP A 159 23.79 -5.07 -22.96
C ASP A 159 23.43 -6.48 -23.45
N ASP A 160 23.79 -7.51 -22.68
CA ASP A 160 23.58 -8.92 -23.07
C ASP A 160 22.43 -9.61 -22.34
N VAL A 161 21.86 -9.01 -21.31
CA VAL A 161 20.74 -9.57 -20.55
C VAL A 161 19.45 -8.88 -20.94
N ALA A 162 18.34 -9.65 -21.02
CA ALA A 162 17.01 -9.11 -21.36
C ALA A 162 16.74 -7.75 -20.69
N ASP A 163 16.59 -6.71 -21.50
CA ASP A 163 16.46 -5.33 -21.04
C ASP A 163 15.13 -5.05 -20.35
N PHE A 164 14.10 -5.76 -20.76
CA PHE A 164 12.75 -5.54 -20.26
C PHE A 164 12.34 -6.56 -19.17
N PRO A 165 11.73 -6.08 -18.08
CA PRO A 165 11.60 -4.69 -17.65
C PRO A 165 12.86 -4.18 -16.96
N ALA A 166 13.00 -2.85 -16.84
CA ALA A 166 14.10 -2.25 -16.07
C ALA A 166 13.99 -2.63 -14.58
N GLY A 167 14.90 -3.47 -14.12
CA GLY A 167 14.86 -4.02 -12.76
C GLY A 167 14.99 -2.96 -11.67
N HIS A 168 15.88 -1.97 -11.85
CA HIS A 168 16.02 -0.83 -10.94
C HIS A 168 14.69 -0.07 -10.76
N ALA A 169 13.96 0.18 -11.85
CA ALA A 169 12.68 0.87 -11.81
C ALA A 169 11.61 0.04 -11.08
N LEU A 170 11.54 -1.27 -11.34
CA LEU A 170 10.61 -2.18 -10.69
C LEU A 170 10.89 -2.27 -9.18
N ARG A 171 12.13 -2.54 -8.80
CA ARG A 171 12.54 -2.68 -7.38
C ARG A 171 12.40 -1.38 -6.62
N ALA A 172 12.77 -0.24 -7.22
CA ALA A 172 12.58 1.08 -6.61
C ALA A 172 11.08 1.38 -6.40
N THR A 173 10.23 1.09 -7.39
CA THR A 173 8.78 1.29 -7.25
C THR A 173 8.20 0.43 -6.12
N ALA A 174 8.61 -0.82 -6.02
CA ALA A 174 8.17 -1.72 -4.94
C ALA A 174 8.65 -1.22 -3.56
N LEU A 175 9.94 -0.94 -3.40
CA LEU A 175 10.52 -0.52 -2.12
C LEU A 175 9.94 0.82 -1.65
N TYR A 176 10.11 1.87 -2.47
CA TYR A 176 9.73 3.22 -2.05
C TYR A 176 8.21 3.40 -1.99
N GLY A 177 7.45 2.70 -2.85
CA GLY A 177 5.99 2.67 -2.78
C GLY A 177 5.47 2.04 -1.49
N LEU A 178 5.99 0.88 -1.09
CA LEU A 178 5.62 0.23 0.17
C LEU A 178 6.14 0.99 1.39
N ALA A 179 7.35 1.58 1.32
CA ALA A 179 7.86 2.43 2.39
C ALA A 179 6.98 3.67 2.61
N ALA A 180 6.57 4.35 1.53
CA ALA A 180 5.64 5.48 1.59
C ALA A 180 4.29 5.08 2.19
N PHE A 181 3.74 3.92 1.78
CA PHE A 181 2.53 3.38 2.39
C PHE A 181 2.70 3.13 3.89
N CYS A 182 3.81 2.51 4.32
CA CYS A 182 4.10 2.28 5.74
C CYS A 182 4.20 3.60 6.52
N VAL A 183 4.87 4.61 5.96
CA VAL A 183 4.94 5.95 6.57
C VAL A 183 3.55 6.57 6.66
N ALA A 184 2.77 6.57 5.58
CA ALA A 184 1.41 7.11 5.57
C ALA A 184 0.50 6.39 6.59
N ARG A 185 0.66 5.06 6.74
CA ARG A 185 -0.12 4.26 7.70
C ARG A 185 0.26 4.54 9.16
N LEU A 186 1.49 4.96 9.42
CA LEU A 186 1.99 5.30 10.76
C LEU A 186 1.90 6.80 11.07
N ALA A 187 1.65 7.62 10.07
CA ALA A 187 1.59 9.07 10.19
C ALA A 187 0.44 9.52 11.09
N HIS A 188 0.68 10.59 11.86
CA HIS A 188 -0.34 11.25 12.66
C HIS A 188 -1.13 12.30 11.88
N ASP A 189 -0.62 12.71 10.72
CA ASP A 189 -1.16 13.75 9.86
C ASP A 189 -1.11 13.32 8.38
N THR A 190 -2.17 13.62 7.65
CA THR A 190 -2.29 13.36 6.20
C THR A 190 -1.14 13.98 5.41
N ARG A 191 -0.64 15.15 5.84
CA ARG A 191 0.49 15.83 5.19
C ARG A 191 1.75 14.98 5.18
N GLN A 192 2.06 14.26 6.26
CA GLN A 192 3.23 13.37 6.33
C GLN A 192 3.12 12.23 5.30
N GLY A 193 1.93 11.67 5.14
CA GLY A 193 1.67 10.65 4.12
C GLY A 193 1.85 11.18 2.70
N VAL A 194 1.31 12.37 2.41
CA VAL A 194 1.48 13.02 1.10
C VAL A 194 2.95 13.29 0.81
N ILE A 195 3.70 13.80 1.77
CA ILE A 195 5.15 14.04 1.63
C ILE A 195 5.88 12.71 1.37
N ALA A 196 5.54 11.64 2.07
CA ALA A 196 6.17 10.34 1.87
C ALA A 196 5.97 9.82 0.43
N TYR A 197 4.75 9.92 -0.10
CA TYR A 197 4.48 9.56 -1.50
C TYR A 197 5.18 10.48 -2.49
N ALA A 198 5.24 11.78 -2.24
CA ALA A 198 5.95 12.72 -3.10
C ALA A 198 7.46 12.40 -3.15
N VAL A 199 8.08 12.14 -2.00
CA VAL A 199 9.49 11.73 -1.90
C VAL A 199 9.72 10.41 -2.62
N ALA A 200 8.85 9.41 -2.42
CA ALA A 200 8.94 8.13 -3.11
C ALA A 200 8.88 8.31 -4.63
N THR A 201 7.93 9.12 -5.13
CA THR A 201 7.79 9.40 -6.56
C THR A 201 9.04 10.06 -7.14
N VAL A 202 9.62 11.04 -6.44
CA VAL A 202 10.85 11.72 -6.87
C VAL A 202 12.02 10.72 -6.90
N LEU A 203 12.18 9.88 -5.87
CA LEU A 203 13.25 8.88 -5.84
C LEU A 203 13.10 7.84 -6.96
N ILE A 204 11.90 7.29 -7.16
CA ILE A 204 11.61 6.34 -8.23
C ILE A 204 11.94 6.97 -9.60
N GLY A 205 11.48 8.20 -9.83
CA GLY A 205 11.76 8.95 -11.06
C GLY A 205 13.25 9.20 -11.26
N ALA A 206 13.94 9.67 -10.23
CA ALA A 206 15.38 9.94 -10.30
C ALA A 206 16.19 8.66 -10.60
N ILE A 207 15.95 7.57 -9.88
CA ILE A 207 16.60 6.27 -10.11
C ILE A 207 16.35 5.81 -11.55
N SER A 208 15.13 5.92 -12.02
CA SER A 208 14.75 5.48 -13.36
C SER A 208 15.39 6.31 -14.47
N LEU A 209 15.44 7.64 -14.29
CA LEU A 209 16.11 8.52 -15.23
C LEU A 209 17.61 8.26 -15.29
N THR A 210 18.24 7.88 -14.17
CA THR A 210 19.67 7.51 -14.24
C THR A 210 19.90 6.27 -15.10
N ARG A 211 18.96 5.33 -15.19
CA ARG A 211 19.11 4.14 -16.06
C ARG A 211 19.08 4.49 -17.54
N ILE A 212 18.25 5.47 -17.91
CA ILE A 212 18.24 6.02 -19.28
C ILE A 212 19.53 6.80 -19.55
N TYR A 213 19.93 7.68 -18.63
CA TYR A 213 21.17 8.46 -18.73
C TYR A 213 22.41 7.58 -18.89
N LEU A 214 22.49 6.47 -18.15
CA LEU A 214 23.61 5.52 -18.22
C LEU A 214 23.57 4.62 -19.47
N GLY A 215 22.57 4.75 -20.33
CA GLY A 215 22.43 3.92 -21.52
C GLY A 215 21.99 2.48 -21.23
N ALA A 216 21.64 2.17 -19.98
CA ALA A 216 21.37 0.81 -19.51
C ALA A 216 19.96 0.29 -19.86
N HIS A 217 19.00 1.18 -20.09
CA HIS A 217 17.62 0.81 -20.39
C HIS A 217 16.94 1.85 -21.28
N TYR A 218 16.07 1.37 -22.15
CA TYR A 218 15.18 2.21 -22.94
C TYR A 218 14.00 2.74 -22.10
N PRO A 219 13.38 3.87 -22.48
CA PRO A 219 12.21 4.42 -21.77
C PRO A 219 11.08 3.42 -21.55
N MET A 220 10.79 2.55 -22.53
CA MET A 220 9.75 1.53 -22.42
C MET A 220 10.10 0.44 -21.39
N ASP A 221 11.37 0.13 -21.20
CA ASP A 221 11.81 -0.83 -20.18
C ASP A 221 11.58 -0.26 -18.79
N VAL A 222 11.85 1.04 -18.63
CA VAL A 222 11.56 1.78 -17.39
C VAL A 222 10.06 1.82 -17.11
N LEU A 223 9.25 2.11 -18.13
CA LEU A 223 7.79 2.10 -18.01
C LEU A 223 7.28 0.73 -17.58
N GLY A 224 7.79 -0.35 -18.20
CA GLY A 224 7.48 -1.74 -17.80
C GLY A 224 7.84 -2.02 -16.35
N GLY A 225 8.99 -1.53 -15.88
CA GLY A 225 9.41 -1.63 -14.48
C GLY A 225 8.48 -0.90 -13.52
N TRP A 226 8.08 0.34 -13.84
CA TRP A 226 7.09 1.08 -13.05
C TRP A 226 5.75 0.37 -12.97
N MET A 227 5.26 -0.13 -14.10
CA MET A 227 3.98 -0.83 -14.16
C MET A 227 3.99 -2.11 -13.33
N ALA A 228 5.04 -2.92 -13.46
CA ALA A 228 5.17 -4.16 -12.68
C ALA A 228 5.30 -3.88 -11.18
N GLY A 229 6.14 -2.91 -10.80
CA GLY A 229 6.29 -2.48 -9.41
C GLY A 229 5.00 -1.90 -8.83
N ALA A 230 4.30 -1.04 -9.58
CA ALA A 230 3.03 -0.46 -9.14
C ALA A 230 1.91 -1.50 -9.01
N ALA A 231 1.84 -2.49 -9.91
CA ALA A 231 0.92 -3.61 -9.80
C ALA A 231 1.17 -4.41 -8.50
N LEU A 232 2.44 -4.75 -8.23
CA LEU A 232 2.83 -5.45 -7.01
C LEU A 232 2.42 -4.65 -5.76
N VAL A 233 2.79 -3.36 -5.67
CA VAL A 233 2.43 -2.48 -4.55
C VAL A 233 0.92 -2.42 -4.37
N SER A 234 0.16 -2.21 -5.46
CA SER A 234 -1.30 -2.10 -5.42
C SER A 234 -1.95 -3.37 -4.90
N ILE A 235 -1.51 -4.54 -5.37
CA ILE A 235 -2.02 -5.84 -4.91
C ILE A 235 -1.70 -6.04 -3.42
N LEU A 236 -0.46 -5.83 -3.02
CA LEU A 236 -0.02 -6.04 -1.63
C LEU A 236 -0.73 -5.10 -0.66
N VAL A 237 -0.88 -3.81 -1.02
CA VAL A 237 -1.61 -2.83 -0.22
C VAL A 237 -3.08 -3.21 -0.10
N THR A 238 -3.72 -3.61 -1.20
CA THR A 238 -5.13 -4.04 -1.19
C THR A 238 -5.33 -5.23 -0.24
N VAL A 239 -4.52 -6.28 -0.40
CA VAL A 239 -4.60 -7.48 0.45
C VAL A 239 -4.34 -7.13 1.92
N HIS A 240 -3.35 -6.26 2.18
CA HIS A 240 -3.03 -5.82 3.54
C HIS A 240 -4.21 -5.08 4.18
N VAL A 241 -4.79 -4.08 3.51
CA VAL A 241 -5.90 -3.29 4.05
C VAL A 241 -7.11 -4.17 4.30
N LEU A 242 -7.52 -5.01 3.34
CA LEU A 242 -8.64 -5.93 3.51
C LEU A 242 -8.43 -6.91 4.67
N SER A 243 -7.21 -7.42 4.85
CA SER A 243 -6.90 -8.35 5.93
C SER A 243 -6.90 -7.70 7.33
N VAL A 244 -6.58 -6.42 7.42
CA VAL A 244 -6.65 -5.65 8.67
C VAL A 244 -8.09 -5.34 9.02
N ASP A 245 -8.89 -4.86 8.06
CA ASP A 245 -10.31 -4.54 8.25
C ASP A 245 -11.11 -5.78 8.70
N GLU A 246 -10.86 -6.94 8.12
CA GLU A 246 -11.52 -8.18 8.51
C GLU A 246 -11.17 -8.59 9.94
N LYS A 247 -9.90 -8.48 10.33
CA LYS A 247 -9.48 -8.76 11.72
C LYS A 247 -10.13 -7.82 12.72
N GLU A 248 -10.33 -6.56 12.38
CA GLU A 248 -11.01 -5.59 13.24
C GLU A 248 -12.49 -5.93 13.38
N ARG A 249 -13.19 -6.24 12.29
CA ARG A 249 -14.59 -6.69 12.30
C ARG A 249 -14.80 -7.93 13.19
N VAL A 250 -13.92 -8.93 13.04
CA VAL A 250 -13.99 -10.16 13.86
C VAL A 250 -13.76 -9.86 15.33
N ARG A 251 -12.82 -8.97 15.67
CA ARG A 251 -12.57 -8.54 17.05
C ARG A 251 -13.76 -7.79 17.64
N GLU A 252 -14.38 -6.90 16.89
CA GLU A 252 -15.56 -6.15 17.33
C GLU A 252 -16.75 -7.06 17.56
N ALA A 253 -17.02 -7.98 16.63
CA ALA A 253 -18.07 -8.99 16.79
C ALA A 253 -17.86 -9.86 18.03
N SER A 254 -16.62 -10.27 18.29
CA SER A 254 -16.25 -11.05 19.48
C SER A 254 -16.45 -10.26 20.77
N ARG A 255 -16.05 -8.98 20.80
CA ARG A 255 -16.27 -8.07 21.94
C ARG A 255 -17.77 -7.83 22.19
N ALA A 256 -18.55 -7.65 21.13
CA ALA A 256 -20.00 -7.47 21.23
C ALA A 256 -20.69 -8.73 21.80
N LYS A 257 -20.27 -9.92 21.36
CA LYS A 257 -20.75 -11.19 21.90
C LYS A 257 -20.43 -11.35 23.40
N GLN A 258 -19.19 -11.04 23.80
CA GLN A 258 -18.78 -11.07 25.21
C GLN A 258 -19.60 -10.10 26.07
N ARG A 259 -19.86 -8.87 25.59
CA ARG A 259 -20.69 -7.87 26.29
C ARG A 259 -22.13 -8.38 26.48
N ARG A 260 -22.72 -9.02 25.47
CA ARG A 260 -24.09 -9.60 25.58
C ARG A 260 -24.15 -10.72 26.60
N VAL A 261 -23.11 -11.53 26.74
CA VAL A 261 -23.05 -12.62 27.75
C VAL A 261 -22.80 -12.06 29.16
N ALA A 262 -22.01 -10.97 29.26
CA ALA A 262 -21.66 -10.36 30.55
C ALA A 262 -22.76 -9.47 31.14
N VAL A 263 -23.81 -9.11 30.39
CA VAL A 263 -24.97 -8.39 30.96
C VAL A 263 -25.79 -9.37 31.77
N PRO A 264 -25.84 -9.26 33.13
CA PRO A 264 -26.67 -10.12 33.94
C PRO A 264 -28.11 -9.96 33.49
N ARG A 265 -28.80 -11.04 33.15
CA ARG A 265 -30.26 -11.01 33.00
C ARG A 265 -30.81 -10.39 34.28
N ARG A 266 -31.31 -9.15 34.20
CA ARG A 266 -32.07 -8.58 35.28
C ARG A 266 -33.15 -9.61 35.65
N LYS A 267 -33.06 -10.15 36.87
CA LYS A 267 -34.15 -10.96 37.41
C LYS A 267 -35.43 -10.16 37.16
N PRO A 268 -36.47 -10.77 36.59
CA PRO A 268 -37.75 -10.10 36.52
C PRO A 268 -38.11 -9.62 37.93
N PRO A 269 -38.69 -8.43 38.08
CA PRO A 269 -39.10 -7.92 39.37
C PRO A 269 -39.97 -9.00 40.00
N SER A 270 -39.59 -9.46 41.21
CA SER A 270 -40.43 -10.40 42.00
C SER A 270 -41.82 -9.80 42.06
N PRO A 271 -42.89 -10.62 41.83
CA PRO A 271 -44.25 -10.11 41.91
C PRO A 271 -44.39 -9.44 43.28
N SER A 272 -44.64 -8.15 43.25
CA SER A 272 -44.92 -7.36 44.45
C SER A 272 -46.00 -8.11 45.22
N ARG A 273 -45.66 -8.57 46.44
CA ARG A 273 -46.61 -9.13 47.40
C ARG A 273 -47.72 -8.10 47.52
N ALA A 274 -48.87 -8.41 46.97
CA ALA A 274 -50.05 -7.56 47.06
C ALA A 274 -50.25 -7.18 48.54
N ALA A 275 -50.18 -5.88 48.82
CA ALA A 275 -50.51 -5.36 50.14
C ALA A 275 -51.96 -5.68 50.45
N PRO A 276 -52.30 -6.24 51.67
CA PRO A 276 -53.66 -6.54 51.96
C PRO A 276 -54.50 -5.26 52.09
N GLY A 277 -55.56 -5.21 51.33
CA GLY A 277 -56.80 -4.51 51.57
C GLY A 277 -56.77 -3.04 52.04
N ARG A 278 -56.68 -2.10 51.13
CA ARG A 278 -57.33 -0.80 51.32
C ARG A 278 -58.72 -0.93 50.74
N GLN A 279 -59.71 -1.04 51.69
CA GLN A 279 -61.13 -0.92 51.41
C GLN A 279 -61.39 0.43 50.70
N ALA A 280 -61.97 0.40 49.53
CA ALA A 280 -62.42 1.57 48.83
C ALA A 280 -63.51 2.31 49.65
N PRO A 281 -63.46 3.65 49.78
CA PRO A 281 -64.54 4.37 50.42
C PRO A 281 -65.81 4.29 49.58
N ALA A 282 -66.95 4.04 50.26
CA ALA A 282 -68.26 3.99 49.68
C ALA A 282 -68.58 5.29 48.88
N ARG A 283 -69.07 5.12 47.70
CA ARG A 283 -69.63 6.25 46.88
C ARG A 283 -70.98 6.64 47.54
N PRO A 284 -71.20 7.95 47.80
CA PRO A 284 -72.53 8.41 48.16
C PRO A 284 -73.44 8.35 46.92
N ALA A 285 -74.63 7.80 47.08
CA ALA A 285 -75.71 7.87 46.13
C ALA A 285 -76.18 9.31 46.03
N VAL A 286 -76.05 9.84 44.81
CA VAL A 286 -76.79 11.06 44.44
C VAL A 286 -77.85 10.64 43.45
N GLU A 287 -79.05 10.76 43.96
CA GLU A 287 -80.30 10.49 43.29
C GLU A 287 -80.49 11.26 41.98
N ALA A 288 -81.23 10.57 41.15
CA ALA A 288 -81.87 11.10 39.96
C ALA A 288 -82.69 12.37 40.27
N ARG A 289 -82.50 13.39 39.50
CA ARG A 289 -83.53 14.36 39.29
C ARG A 289 -83.44 15.00 37.88
N ILE A 290 -84.60 14.89 37.25
CA ILE A 290 -85.10 15.69 36.18
C ILE A 290 -84.83 15.24 34.75
N ALA A 291 -85.70 14.35 34.30
CA ALA A 291 -86.32 14.53 32.98
C ALA A 291 -87.39 15.61 33.08
N ARG A 292 -87.35 16.63 32.23
CA ARG A 292 -88.45 17.31 31.55
C ARG A 292 -87.99 18.64 31.06
N GLU A 293 -88.44 18.83 29.87
CA GLU A 293 -88.63 20.09 29.15
C GLU A 293 -87.54 20.57 28.21
N GLY A 294 -87.89 20.49 26.96
CA GLY A 294 -87.54 21.27 25.81
C GLY A 294 -87.31 20.43 24.58
#